data_9f9896dc9ae26cf9cdc324f884ab2851
#
_entry.id   9f9896dc9ae26cf9cdc324f884ab2851
#
_cell.length_a   1.000
_cell.length_b   1.000
_cell.length_c   1.000
_cell.angle_alpha   90.00
_cell.angle_beta   90.00
_cell.angle_gamma   90.00
#
_symmetry.space_group_name_H-M   'P 1'
#
loop_
_entity.id
_entity.type
_entity.pdbx_description
1 polymer ?
#
loop_
_entity_poly.entity_id
_entity_poly.type
_entity_poly.pdbx_seq_one_letter_code
_entity_poly.pdbx_strand_id
1 'polypeptide(L)'
;MKKILIMLTMLTVTMVAKAQFEAGKMYVNASLSGLDLSYNGTEEGKFNVGAMVGYFVEDNWLVDVQANVSHMGKGHRAVITGGVGGRYYVEDNGLFLGLNAKLLLSKGHNDIMPGIEAGYCFFLNDKLTIEPSVYYDQSFRKHSDYSTVGLKVSLGVYF
;
A
#
# COMPACT_ATOMS: atom_id res chain seq x y z
N MET A 1 -4.21 -30.52 0.47
CA MET A 1 -5.68 -30.36 0.57
C MET A 1 -6.10 -29.37 1.66
N LYS A 2 -5.62 -29.46 2.93
CA LYS A 2 -5.99 -28.51 4.00
C LYS A 2 -5.65 -27.03 3.70
N LYS A 3 -4.54 -26.74 3.02
CA LYS A 3 -4.12 -25.37 2.65
C LYS A 3 -5.02 -24.74 1.58
N ILE A 4 -5.55 -25.54 0.66
CA ILE A 4 -6.49 -25.08 -0.39
C ILE A 4 -7.86 -24.82 0.23
N LEU A 5 -8.27 -25.61 1.20
CA LEU A 5 -9.53 -25.42 1.92
C LEU A 5 -9.53 -24.12 2.74
N ILE A 6 -8.40 -23.80 3.39
CA ILE A 6 -8.22 -22.53 4.14
C ILE A 6 -8.24 -21.34 3.17
N MET A 7 -7.62 -21.45 2.01
CA MET A 7 -7.67 -20.43 0.96
C MET A 7 -9.09 -20.23 0.41
N LEU A 8 -9.83 -21.32 0.23
CA LEU A 8 -11.21 -21.28 -0.25
C LEU A 8 -12.18 -20.72 0.80
N THR A 9 -11.99 -21.02 2.08
CA THR A 9 -12.78 -20.43 3.17
C THR A 9 -12.47 -18.95 3.39
N MET A 10 -11.26 -18.50 3.15
CA MET A 10 -10.94 -17.05 3.14
C MET A 10 -11.64 -16.33 1.98
N LEU A 11 -11.85 -16.98 0.85
CA LEU A 11 -12.53 -16.39 -0.31
C LEU A 11 -14.05 -16.23 -0.09
N THR A 12 -14.65 -16.96 0.83
CA THR A 12 -16.12 -16.93 1.06
C THR A 12 -16.59 -15.91 2.12
N VAL A 13 -15.66 -15.24 2.82
CA VAL A 13 -15.99 -14.21 3.84
C VAL A 13 -16.26 -12.83 3.23
N THR A 14 -16.22 -12.69 1.91
CA THR A 14 -16.22 -11.41 1.19
C THR A 14 -17.61 -10.79 0.92
N MET A 15 -18.68 -11.19 1.63
CA MET A 15 -20.03 -10.79 1.24
C MET A 15 -20.57 -9.47 1.84
N VAL A 16 -19.75 -8.60 2.44
CA VAL A 16 -20.26 -7.38 3.10
C VAL A 16 -19.66 -6.07 2.55
N ALA A 17 -19.00 -6.09 1.40
CA ALA A 17 -18.24 -4.94 0.89
C ALA A 17 -19.08 -3.86 0.15
N LYS A 18 -20.39 -4.04 -0.01
CA LYS A 18 -21.21 -3.21 -0.93
C LYS A 18 -21.42 -1.74 -0.54
N ALA A 19 -21.22 -1.36 0.71
CA ALA A 19 -21.55 -0.01 1.18
C ALA A 19 -20.32 0.82 1.59
N GLN A 20 -19.10 0.35 1.32
CA GLN A 20 -17.91 0.94 1.95
C GLN A 20 -17.05 1.76 1.00
N PHE A 21 -17.14 1.52 -0.30
CA PHE A 21 -16.39 2.25 -1.32
C PHE A 21 -17.23 3.31 -2.04
N GLU A 22 -18.15 3.97 -1.31
CA GLU A 22 -19.06 4.96 -1.85
C GLU A 22 -18.38 6.34 -1.93
N ALA A 23 -18.76 7.10 -2.95
CA ALA A 23 -18.37 8.49 -3.11
C ALA A 23 -18.67 9.33 -1.86
N GLY A 24 -17.77 10.23 -1.51
CA GLY A 24 -17.90 11.11 -0.36
C GLY A 24 -17.31 10.56 0.94
N LYS A 25 -16.89 9.30 1.00
CA LYS A 25 -16.24 8.73 2.19
C LYS A 25 -14.78 9.11 2.28
N MET A 26 -14.31 9.28 3.51
CA MET A 26 -12.88 9.45 3.81
C MET A 26 -12.26 8.13 4.21
N TYR A 27 -11.01 7.96 3.86
CA TYR A 27 -10.20 6.80 4.16
C TYR A 27 -8.89 7.22 4.81
N VAL A 28 -8.54 6.57 5.92
CA VAL A 28 -7.25 6.74 6.60
C VAL A 28 -6.60 5.38 6.76
N ASN A 29 -5.33 5.29 6.42
CA ASN A 29 -4.58 4.04 6.45
C ASN A 29 -3.24 4.24 7.13
N ALA A 30 -2.87 3.28 7.97
CA ALA A 30 -1.53 3.12 8.49
C ALA A 30 -0.94 1.81 7.98
N SER A 31 0.23 1.85 7.38
CA SER A 31 0.89 0.70 6.77
C SER A 31 2.19 0.36 7.46
N LEU A 32 2.44 -0.93 7.57
CA LEU A 32 3.71 -1.50 7.97
C LEU A 32 4.21 -2.36 6.82
N SER A 33 5.39 -2.06 6.31
CA SER A 33 6.11 -2.92 5.39
C SER A 33 7.48 -3.25 5.98
N GLY A 34 7.66 -4.49 6.38
CA GLY A 34 8.90 -4.99 6.96
C GLY A 34 9.33 -6.31 6.34
N LEU A 35 8.55 -6.79 5.40
CA LEU A 35 8.87 -7.93 4.56
C LEU A 35 9.20 -7.42 3.16
N ASP A 36 10.15 -6.50 3.07
CA ASP A 36 10.75 -6.18 1.80
C ASP A 36 11.54 -7.41 1.34
N LEU A 37 10.89 -8.24 0.56
CA LEU A 37 11.59 -9.08 -0.40
C LEU A 37 12.15 -8.15 -1.48
N SER A 38 12.99 -7.20 -1.07
CA SER A 38 13.72 -6.40 -2.03
C SER A 38 14.76 -7.32 -2.65
N TYR A 39 14.58 -7.64 -3.90
CA TYR A 39 15.56 -8.31 -4.73
C TYR A 39 16.73 -7.34 -5.05
N ASN A 40 17.36 -6.86 -4.02
CA ASN A 40 18.63 -6.16 -4.07
C ASN A 40 19.55 -6.92 -3.14
N GLY A 41 20.59 -7.53 -3.67
CA GLY A 41 21.53 -8.39 -2.96
C GLY A 41 22.31 -7.76 -1.80
N THR A 42 21.70 -6.85 -1.06
CA THR A 42 22.23 -6.25 0.16
C THR A 42 21.26 -6.55 1.30
N GLU A 43 21.62 -7.53 2.10
CA GLU A 43 20.91 -8.01 3.29
C GLU A 43 20.94 -6.95 4.41
N GLU A 44 20.05 -5.97 4.38
CA GLU A 44 19.74 -5.18 5.58
C GLU A 44 18.22 -5.00 5.65
N GLY A 45 17.61 -5.51 6.73
CA GLY A 45 16.18 -5.43 6.96
C GLY A 45 15.69 -3.97 6.94
N LYS A 46 14.99 -3.60 5.89
CA LYS A 46 14.35 -2.29 5.73
C LYS A 46 12.98 -2.35 6.35
N PHE A 47 12.73 -1.51 7.32
CA PHE A 47 11.42 -1.34 7.94
C PHE A 47 10.82 -0.01 7.50
N ASN A 48 9.61 -0.07 6.89
CA ASN A 48 8.91 1.11 6.43
C ASN A 48 7.60 1.27 7.20
N VAL A 49 7.35 2.47 7.68
CA VAL A 49 6.07 2.89 8.26
C VAL A 49 5.46 3.92 7.32
N GLY A 50 4.21 3.72 6.94
CA GLY A 50 3.49 4.64 6.07
C GLY A 50 2.16 5.06 6.67
N ALA A 51 1.69 6.23 6.26
CA ALA A 51 0.35 6.72 6.50
C ALA A 51 -0.23 7.25 5.19
N MET A 52 -1.53 7.08 5.01
CA MET A 52 -2.27 7.53 3.84
C MET A 52 -3.60 8.11 4.28
N VAL A 53 -4.00 9.19 3.64
CA VAL A 53 -5.34 9.77 3.75
C VAL A 53 -5.91 9.86 2.35
N GLY A 54 -7.12 9.37 2.16
CA GLY A 54 -7.79 9.36 0.87
C GLY A 54 -9.24 9.80 0.96
N TYR A 55 -9.79 10.12 -0.20
CA TYR A 55 -11.18 10.52 -0.37
C TYR A 55 -11.76 9.81 -1.60
N PHE A 56 -12.93 9.23 -1.45
CA PHE A 56 -13.66 8.60 -2.56
C PHE A 56 -14.34 9.68 -3.40
N VAL A 57 -13.75 9.97 -4.55
CA VAL A 57 -14.27 10.97 -5.51
C VAL A 57 -15.46 10.46 -6.29
N GLU A 58 -15.54 9.15 -6.49
CA GLU A 58 -16.61 8.40 -7.13
C GLU A 58 -16.67 7.02 -6.47
N ASP A 59 -17.77 6.30 -6.67
CA ASP A 59 -17.89 4.93 -6.17
C ASP A 59 -16.74 4.07 -6.67
N ASN A 60 -16.08 3.38 -5.75
CA ASN A 60 -14.90 2.56 -5.99
C ASN A 60 -13.61 3.31 -6.42
N TRP A 61 -13.63 4.64 -6.57
CA TRP A 61 -12.46 5.45 -6.93
C TRP A 61 -11.99 6.31 -5.76
N LEU A 62 -10.82 5.98 -5.24
CA LEU A 62 -10.14 6.71 -4.16
C LEU A 62 -8.99 7.54 -4.75
N VAL A 63 -8.88 8.79 -4.37
CA VAL A 63 -7.65 9.59 -4.50
C VAL A 63 -7.01 9.74 -3.14
N ASP A 64 -5.67 9.68 -3.08
CA ASP A 64 -4.95 9.66 -1.82
C ASP A 64 -3.69 10.52 -1.81
N VAL A 65 -3.30 10.89 -0.59
CA VAL A 65 -2.00 11.46 -0.25
C VAL A 65 -1.34 10.52 0.75
N GLN A 66 -0.09 10.19 0.54
CA GLN A 66 0.65 9.25 1.37
C GLN A 66 2.01 9.83 1.81
N ALA A 67 2.43 9.41 2.99
CA ALA A 67 3.74 9.70 3.53
C ALA A 67 4.34 8.41 4.10
N ASN A 68 5.62 8.15 3.83
CA ASN A 68 6.31 6.97 4.33
C ASN A 68 7.66 7.37 4.92
N VAL A 69 8.04 6.68 5.98
CA VAL A 69 9.34 6.78 6.63
C VAL A 69 10.01 5.43 6.55
N SER A 70 11.13 5.36 5.84
CA SER A 70 11.94 4.17 5.69
C SER A 70 13.14 4.23 6.63
N HIS A 71 13.31 3.23 7.47
CA HIS A 71 14.48 3.07 8.32
C HIS A 71 15.36 1.97 7.75
N MET A 72 16.53 2.35 7.26
CA MET A 72 17.58 1.42 6.80
C MET A 72 18.54 1.20 7.96
N GLY A 73 18.64 -0.01 8.49
CA GLY A 73 19.57 -0.53 9.49
C GLY A 73 20.52 0.41 10.27
N LYS A 74 21.38 -0.11 11.10
CA LYS A 74 22.31 0.68 11.95
C LYS A 74 23.25 1.54 11.10
N GLY A 75 23.11 2.87 11.21
CA GLY A 75 24.00 3.86 10.61
C GLY A 75 23.44 4.61 9.40
N HIS A 76 22.27 4.27 8.89
CA HIS A 76 21.63 4.98 7.80
C HIS A 76 20.52 5.92 8.31
N ARG A 77 20.41 7.10 7.68
CA ARG A 77 19.39 8.08 8.03
C ARG A 77 18.02 7.63 7.53
N ALA A 78 16.98 7.90 8.31
CA ALA A 78 15.61 7.72 7.86
C ALA A 78 15.35 8.52 6.58
N VAL A 79 14.74 7.88 5.60
CA VAL A 79 14.33 8.51 4.33
C VAL A 79 12.82 8.76 4.40
N ILE A 80 12.42 9.99 4.15
CA ILE A 80 11.02 10.39 4.12
C ILE A 80 10.60 10.49 2.65
N THR A 81 9.52 9.81 2.30
CA THR A 81 8.89 9.91 0.98
C THR A 81 7.46 10.40 1.15
N GLY A 82 7.06 11.37 0.34
CA GLY A 82 5.68 11.83 0.21
C GLY A 82 5.16 11.52 -1.18
N GLY A 83 3.86 11.26 -1.32
CA GLY A 83 3.30 10.95 -2.64
C GLY A 83 1.81 11.17 -2.71
N VAL A 84 1.32 11.13 -3.94
CA VAL A 84 -0.10 11.15 -4.27
C VAL A 84 -0.43 9.90 -5.07
N GLY A 85 -1.66 9.44 -4.96
CA GLY A 85 -2.09 8.23 -5.64
C GLY A 85 -3.58 8.20 -5.92
N GLY A 86 -3.99 7.09 -6.53
CA GLY A 86 -5.37 6.73 -6.67
C GLY A 86 -5.50 5.21 -6.64
N ARG A 87 -6.62 4.74 -6.11
CA ARG A 87 -6.97 3.32 -6.06
C ARG A 87 -8.33 3.10 -6.68
N TYR A 88 -8.44 2.02 -7.40
CA TYR A 88 -9.71 1.50 -7.88
C TYR A 88 -10.03 0.20 -7.14
N TYR A 89 -11.19 0.14 -6.53
CA TYR A 89 -11.69 -1.05 -5.85
C TYR A 89 -12.63 -1.82 -6.77
N VAL A 90 -12.37 -3.11 -6.93
CA VAL A 90 -13.23 -3.96 -7.77
C VAL A 90 -14.55 -4.19 -7.01
N GLU A 91 -15.66 -3.95 -7.70
CA GLU A 91 -17.00 -4.09 -7.15
C GLU A 91 -17.21 -5.47 -6.51
N ASP A 92 -17.86 -5.47 -5.35
CA ASP A 92 -18.28 -6.67 -4.59
C ASP A 92 -17.15 -7.64 -4.19
N ASN A 93 -15.88 -7.25 -4.33
CA ASN A 93 -14.78 -8.19 -4.18
C ASN A 93 -13.74 -7.77 -3.13
N GLY A 94 -13.59 -6.46 -2.85
CA GLY A 94 -12.53 -5.96 -1.96
C GLY A 94 -11.13 -5.96 -2.58
N LEU A 95 -10.94 -6.46 -3.79
CA LEU A 95 -9.69 -6.33 -4.54
C LEU A 95 -9.48 -4.86 -4.92
N PHE A 96 -8.27 -4.36 -4.81
CA PHE A 96 -7.94 -3.02 -5.30
C PHE A 96 -6.68 -3.00 -6.14
N LEU A 97 -6.65 -2.05 -7.07
CA LEU A 97 -5.49 -1.70 -7.87
C LEU A 97 -5.17 -0.23 -7.62
N GLY A 98 -3.92 0.08 -7.34
CA GLY A 98 -3.44 1.43 -7.06
C GLY A 98 -2.35 1.87 -8.01
N LEU A 99 -2.36 3.16 -8.33
CA LEU A 99 -1.29 3.87 -9.00
C LEU A 99 -0.85 5.01 -8.09
N ASN A 100 0.44 5.22 -7.96
CA ASN A 100 0.96 6.32 -7.14
C ASN A 100 2.21 6.94 -7.76
N ALA A 101 2.50 8.17 -7.35
CA ALA A 101 3.74 8.85 -7.65
C ALA A 101 4.32 9.40 -6.34
N LYS A 102 5.49 8.91 -5.96
CA LYS A 102 6.19 9.28 -4.73
C LYS A 102 7.35 10.20 -5.05
N LEU A 103 7.55 11.20 -4.20
CA LEU A 103 8.70 12.09 -4.21
C LEU A 103 9.63 11.68 -3.06
N LEU A 104 10.84 11.32 -3.39
CA LEU A 104 11.89 11.03 -2.43
C LEU A 104 12.57 12.35 -2.05
N LEU A 105 12.43 12.75 -0.78
CA LEU A 105 13.04 13.94 -0.22
C LEU A 105 14.28 13.52 0.58
N SER A 106 15.42 13.45 -0.07
CA SER A 106 16.71 13.24 0.60
C SER A 106 17.63 14.45 0.33
N LYS A 107 18.46 14.81 1.31
CA LYS A 107 19.39 15.94 1.17
C LYS A 107 20.28 15.75 -0.05
N GLY A 108 19.98 16.50 -1.13
CA GLY A 108 20.74 16.54 -2.37
C GLY A 108 20.27 15.61 -3.50
N HIS A 109 19.22 14.82 -3.31
CA HIS A 109 18.67 13.96 -4.35
C HIS A 109 17.13 13.97 -4.26
N ASN A 110 16.49 14.56 -5.26
CA ASN A 110 15.05 14.45 -5.46
C ASN A 110 14.82 13.45 -6.59
N ASP A 111 14.02 12.42 -6.35
CA ASP A 111 13.61 11.46 -7.35
C ASP A 111 12.09 11.30 -7.35
N ILE A 112 11.52 11.10 -8.54
CA ILE A 112 10.10 10.80 -8.71
C ILE A 112 10.00 9.30 -8.95
N MET A 113 9.23 8.63 -8.12
CA MET A 113 9.06 7.19 -8.16
C MET A 113 7.58 6.86 -8.44
N PRO A 114 7.19 6.61 -9.70
CA PRO A 114 5.90 6.04 -9.97
C PRO A 114 5.84 4.62 -9.42
N GLY A 115 4.67 4.24 -8.93
CA GLY A 115 4.43 2.91 -8.38
C GLY A 115 3.06 2.38 -8.72
N ILE A 116 2.97 1.06 -8.69
CA ILE A 116 1.73 0.31 -8.81
C ILE A 116 1.54 -0.56 -7.57
N GLU A 117 0.30 -0.77 -7.19
CA GLU A 117 -0.07 -1.58 -6.04
C GLU A 117 -1.28 -2.45 -6.39
N ALA A 118 -1.29 -3.69 -5.92
CA ALA A 118 -2.45 -4.57 -5.97
C ALA A 118 -2.63 -5.21 -4.61
N GLY A 119 -3.84 -5.20 -4.08
CA GLY A 119 -4.11 -5.72 -2.75
C GLY A 119 -5.57 -6.10 -2.55
N TYR A 120 -5.86 -6.51 -1.34
CA TYR A 120 -7.18 -6.98 -0.95
C TYR A 120 -7.60 -6.39 0.39
N CYS A 121 -8.84 -5.89 0.49
CA CYS A 121 -9.42 -5.36 1.71
C CYS A 121 -10.18 -6.45 2.46
N PHE A 122 -9.64 -6.90 3.58
CA PHE A 122 -10.36 -7.75 4.53
C PHE A 122 -11.06 -6.87 5.55
N PHE A 123 -12.39 -6.80 5.50
CA PHE A 123 -13.17 -6.06 6.46
C PHE A 123 -13.25 -6.81 7.79
N LEU A 124 -12.77 -6.18 8.87
CA LEU A 124 -12.91 -6.67 10.23
C LEU A 124 -14.26 -6.24 10.84
N ASN A 125 -14.75 -5.08 10.42
CA ASN A 125 -16.06 -4.54 10.70
C ASN A 125 -16.44 -3.51 9.63
N ASP A 126 -17.57 -2.81 9.78
CA ASP A 126 -18.10 -1.84 8.80
C ASP A 126 -17.13 -0.68 8.47
N LYS A 127 -16.09 -0.47 9.24
CA LYS A 127 -15.17 0.67 9.08
C LYS A 127 -13.70 0.30 9.05
N LEU A 128 -13.31 -0.85 9.58
CA LEU A 128 -11.92 -1.24 9.77
C LEU A 128 -11.56 -2.37 8.84
N THR A 129 -10.44 -2.21 8.14
CA THR A 129 -9.88 -3.20 7.22
C THR A 129 -8.46 -3.59 7.57
N ILE A 130 -8.08 -4.81 7.20
CA ILE A 130 -6.68 -5.23 7.03
C ILE A 130 -6.46 -5.41 5.54
N GLU A 131 -5.41 -4.78 5.01
CA GLU A 131 -5.14 -4.72 3.58
C GLU A 131 -3.73 -5.24 3.25
N PRO A 132 -3.56 -6.53 3.03
CA PRO A 132 -2.36 -7.05 2.42
C PRO A 132 -2.28 -6.61 0.96
N SER A 133 -1.08 -6.19 0.53
CA SER A 133 -0.83 -5.76 -0.85
C SER A 133 0.59 -6.07 -1.29
N VAL A 134 0.75 -6.17 -2.58
CA VAL A 134 2.02 -6.21 -3.29
C VAL A 134 2.18 -4.89 -4.01
N TYR A 135 3.36 -4.29 -3.95
CA TYR A 135 3.64 -3.04 -4.64
C TYR A 135 4.94 -3.11 -5.42
N TYR A 136 5.02 -2.30 -6.45
CA TYR A 136 6.22 -2.05 -7.22
C TYR A 136 6.42 -0.55 -7.39
N ASP A 137 7.57 -0.05 -6.94
CA ASP A 137 7.99 1.34 -7.13
C ASP A 137 9.16 1.40 -8.09
N GLN A 138 9.05 2.21 -9.14
CA GLN A 138 10.06 2.38 -10.16
C GLN A 138 10.86 3.65 -9.91
N SER A 139 12.19 3.55 -9.79
CA SER A 139 13.09 4.71 -9.78
C SER A 139 13.59 5.00 -11.20
N PHE A 140 13.55 6.27 -11.61
CA PHE A 140 14.06 6.69 -12.92
C PHE A 140 15.54 7.03 -12.92
N ARG A 141 16.12 7.39 -11.79
CA ARG A 141 17.53 7.85 -11.73
C ARG A 141 18.53 6.72 -11.50
N LYS A 142 18.17 5.71 -10.71
CA LYS A 142 19.03 4.55 -10.46
C LYS A 142 18.16 3.30 -10.36
N HIS A 143 17.88 2.71 -11.49
CA HIS A 143 16.98 1.58 -11.63
C HIS A 143 17.35 0.37 -10.74
N SER A 144 18.65 0.05 -10.61
CA SER A 144 19.11 -1.09 -9.82
C SER A 144 19.08 -0.89 -8.31
N ASP A 145 19.12 0.36 -7.82
CA ASP A 145 19.35 0.64 -6.41
C ASP A 145 18.06 1.04 -5.67
N TYR A 146 17.06 1.58 -6.38
CA TYR A 146 15.85 2.16 -5.76
C TYR A 146 14.52 1.59 -6.26
N SER A 147 14.51 0.80 -7.35
CA SER A 147 13.28 0.08 -7.73
C SER A 147 13.02 -1.02 -6.71
N THR A 148 11.83 -1.04 -6.15
CA THR A 148 11.46 -1.92 -5.04
C THR A 148 10.19 -2.68 -5.36
N VAL A 149 10.24 -4.01 -5.22
CA VAL A 149 9.06 -4.88 -5.13
C VAL A 149 8.91 -5.26 -3.66
N GLY A 150 7.74 -5.09 -3.09
CA GLY A 150 7.55 -5.38 -1.67
C GLY A 150 6.15 -5.88 -1.34
N LEU A 151 6.05 -6.46 -0.15
CA LEU A 151 4.78 -6.81 0.48
C LEU A 151 4.48 -5.76 1.56
N LYS A 152 3.24 -5.33 1.62
CA LYS A 152 2.75 -4.35 2.58
C LYS A 152 1.50 -4.89 3.26
N VAL A 153 1.37 -4.65 4.54
CA VAL A 153 0.13 -4.86 5.29
C VAL A 153 -0.30 -3.54 5.89
N SER A 154 -1.54 -3.16 5.65
CA SER A 154 -2.09 -1.90 6.12
C SER A 154 -3.32 -2.13 6.99
N LEU A 155 -3.57 -1.19 7.89
CA LEU A 155 -4.83 -1.06 8.61
C LEU A 155 -5.55 0.18 8.08
N GLY A 156 -6.73 0.00 7.51
CA GLY A 156 -7.55 1.05 6.94
C GLY A 156 -8.79 1.33 7.78
N VAL A 157 -9.18 2.60 7.85
CA VAL A 157 -10.42 3.04 8.50
C VAL A 157 -11.19 3.92 7.54
N TYR A 158 -12.48 3.61 7.36
CA TYR A 158 -13.44 4.32 6.50
C TYR A 158 -14.41 5.14 7.36
N PHE A 159 -14.68 6.37 6.93
CA PHE A 159 -15.55 7.33 7.63
C PHE A 159 -16.68 7.84 6.74
#